data_8b4bd3cd8a526f79c374c0b04e9a2ef4
#
_entry.id   8b4bd3cd8a526f79c374c0b04e9a2ef4
#
_cell.length_a   1.000
_cell.length_b   1.000
_cell.length_c   1.000
_cell.angle_alpha   90.00
_cell.angle_beta   90.00
_cell.angle_gamma   90.00
#
_symmetry.space_group_name_H-M   'P 1'
#
loop_
_entity.id
_entity.type
_entity.pdbx_description
1 polymer ?
#
loop_
_entity_poly.entity_id
_entity_poly.type
_entity_poly.pdbx_seq_one_letter_code
_entity_poly.pdbx_strand_id
1 'polypeptide(L)'
;GGAAEGAAAAVSRAAAGPPAAEEPRGGGDPMFRRTLKRLVDAEAVKRAIEQAERRTSGEIRVSVSTFFWGNVRRTAERAFARMGMDRTAQRNSVLFFVVPSRRTFVVLGDQGIHAVVGQAFWDSVAAAMSARFKDRDFTGGLVYGIAEAGSRLAEHFPSEGPRDQNELPDDVDFGDA
;
A
#
# COMPACT_ATOMS: atom_id res chain seq x y z
N GLY A 1 -3.55 23.03 -8.12
CA GLY A 1 -3.55 22.48 -6.79
C GLY A 1 -4.81 21.70 -6.51
N GLY A 2 -5.01 20.52 -7.14
CA GLY A 2 -6.06 19.59 -6.80
C GLY A 2 -5.44 18.51 -5.92
N ALA A 3 -5.50 18.68 -4.61
CA ALA A 3 -5.23 17.62 -3.66
C ALA A 3 -6.21 16.47 -3.94
N ALA A 4 -5.78 15.25 -3.71
CA ALA A 4 -6.62 14.05 -3.74
C ALA A 4 -7.74 14.17 -2.67
N GLU A 5 -8.72 15.03 -2.92
CA GLU A 5 -9.92 15.13 -2.12
C GLU A 5 -10.76 13.89 -2.40
N GLY A 6 -10.74 12.97 -1.48
CA GLY A 6 -11.58 11.78 -1.51
C GLY A 6 -10.88 10.44 -1.40
N ALA A 7 -9.56 10.37 -1.25
CA ALA A 7 -8.93 9.11 -0.89
C ALA A 7 -9.19 8.81 0.60
N ALA A 8 -9.80 7.67 0.88
CA ALA A 8 -9.94 7.20 2.26
C ALA A 8 -8.61 6.63 2.75
N ALA A 9 -8.28 6.92 3.99
CA ALA A 9 -7.05 6.40 4.58
C ALA A 9 -7.31 5.79 5.94
N ALA A 10 -6.90 4.54 6.12
CA ALA A 10 -6.67 3.99 7.44
C ALA A 10 -5.20 4.22 7.80
N VAL A 11 -4.94 5.01 8.82
CA VAL A 11 -3.60 5.21 9.37
C VAL A 11 -3.47 4.34 10.60
N SER A 12 -2.60 3.33 10.52
CA SER A 12 -2.31 2.49 11.68
C SER A 12 -0.83 2.58 12.06
N ARG A 13 -0.59 2.82 13.33
CA ARG A 13 0.75 2.76 13.93
C ARG A 13 0.86 1.45 14.70
N ALA A 14 1.72 0.55 14.27
CA ALA A 14 2.05 -0.63 15.06
C ALA A 14 2.64 -0.19 16.40
N ALA A 15 2.17 -0.78 17.51
CA ALA A 15 2.60 -0.41 18.85
C ALA A 15 4.12 -0.55 19.01
N ALA A 16 4.71 0.41 19.74
CA ALA A 16 6.14 0.53 19.92
C ALA A 16 6.79 -0.72 20.51
N GLY A 17 7.77 -1.25 19.79
CA GLY A 17 8.86 -2.01 20.37
C GLY A 17 9.93 -1.04 20.93
N PRO A 18 11.05 -1.54 21.49
CA PRO A 18 12.08 -0.73 22.14
C PRO A 18 12.57 0.40 21.23
N PRO A 19 13.09 1.50 21.80
CA PRO A 19 13.52 2.67 21.05
C PRO A 19 14.48 2.26 19.93
N ALA A 20 14.27 2.87 18.77
CA ALA A 20 15.13 2.65 17.62
C ALA A 20 16.59 2.94 17.99
N ALA A 21 17.47 2.00 17.66
CA ALA A 21 18.88 2.29 17.56
C ALA A 21 19.08 3.49 16.62
N GLU A 22 20.09 4.31 16.91
CA GLU A 22 20.44 5.54 16.21
C GLU A 22 20.13 5.53 14.71
N GLU A 23 19.42 6.56 14.28
CA GLU A 23 18.93 6.71 12.92
C GLU A 23 20.09 6.86 11.92
N PRO A 24 20.16 6.04 10.86
CA PRO A 24 21.10 6.30 9.79
C PRO A 24 20.68 7.53 9.00
N ARG A 25 21.53 8.50 8.90
CA ARG A 25 21.39 9.69 8.05
C ARG A 25 21.50 9.27 6.59
N GLY A 26 20.43 9.40 5.81
CA GLY A 26 20.51 9.30 4.36
C GLY A 26 19.46 8.42 3.71
N GLY A 27 18.43 9.03 3.15
CA GLY A 27 17.33 8.36 2.40
C GLY A 27 17.72 7.81 1.01
N GLY A 28 19.02 7.71 0.70
CA GLY A 28 19.51 7.21 -0.59
C GLY A 28 20.56 6.11 -0.50
N ASP A 29 20.81 5.56 0.71
CA ASP A 29 21.85 4.57 0.90
C ASP A 29 21.46 3.21 0.26
N PRO A 30 22.25 2.68 -0.70
CA PRO A 30 22.02 1.36 -1.30
C PRO A 30 21.93 0.23 -0.27
N MET A 31 22.62 0.37 0.86
CA MET A 31 22.61 -0.60 1.96
C MET A 31 21.25 -0.64 2.67
N PHE A 32 20.61 0.51 2.84
CA PHE A 32 19.29 0.61 3.44
C PHE A 32 18.20 0.02 2.54
N ARG A 33 18.27 0.25 1.24
CA ARG A 33 17.39 -0.38 0.24
C ARG A 33 17.52 -1.91 0.23
N ARG A 34 18.73 -2.45 0.38
CA ARG A 34 18.96 -3.89 0.52
C ARG A 34 18.28 -4.45 1.78
N THR A 35 18.29 -3.69 2.87
CA THR A 35 17.63 -4.08 4.13
C THR A 35 16.11 -4.11 3.96
N LEU A 36 15.52 -3.12 3.29
CA LEU A 36 14.08 -3.11 3.01
C LEU A 36 13.65 -4.29 2.14
N LYS A 37 14.42 -4.60 1.09
CA LYS A 37 14.19 -5.76 0.22
C LYS A 37 14.29 -7.11 0.96
N ARG A 38 14.93 -7.15 2.13
CA ARG A 38 14.97 -8.34 3.00
C ARG A 38 13.77 -8.41 3.95
N LEU A 39 13.16 -7.27 4.28
CA LEU A 39 12.00 -7.22 5.18
C LEU A 39 10.68 -7.58 4.47
N VAL A 40 10.63 -7.33 3.16
CA VAL A 40 9.45 -7.61 2.33
C VAL A 40 9.88 -8.46 1.14
N ASP A 41 9.27 -9.63 1.02
CA ASP A 41 9.42 -10.47 -0.16
C ASP A 41 8.62 -9.86 -1.32
N ALA A 42 9.32 -9.11 -2.17
CA ALA A 42 8.71 -8.38 -3.28
C ALA A 42 8.02 -9.32 -4.28
N GLU A 43 8.57 -10.51 -4.50
CA GLU A 43 7.98 -11.50 -5.41
C GLU A 43 6.68 -12.09 -4.86
N ALA A 44 6.63 -12.37 -3.56
CA ALA A 44 5.40 -12.83 -2.91
C ALA A 44 4.31 -11.75 -2.96
N VAL A 45 4.66 -10.50 -2.71
CA VAL A 45 3.75 -9.36 -2.79
C VAL A 45 3.25 -9.16 -4.22
N LYS A 46 4.14 -9.18 -5.21
CA LYS A 46 3.79 -9.07 -6.63
C LYS A 46 2.81 -10.16 -7.06
N ARG A 47 3.08 -11.42 -6.71
CA ARG A 47 2.14 -12.53 -7.00
C ARG A 47 0.77 -12.31 -6.36
N ALA A 48 0.73 -11.76 -5.15
CA ALA A 48 -0.54 -11.46 -4.49
C ALA A 48 -1.32 -10.37 -5.22
N ILE A 49 -0.64 -9.32 -5.71
CA ILE A 49 -1.24 -8.26 -6.53
C ILE A 49 -1.79 -8.84 -7.82
N GLU A 50 -0.98 -9.54 -8.60
CA GLU A 50 -1.37 -10.18 -9.85
C GLU A 50 -2.58 -11.12 -9.67
N GLN A 51 -2.60 -11.89 -8.59
CA GLN A 51 -3.71 -12.79 -8.28
C GLN A 51 -5.00 -12.03 -7.97
N ALA A 52 -4.90 -10.93 -7.23
CA ALA A 52 -6.05 -10.09 -6.90
C ALA A 52 -6.60 -9.41 -8.16
N GLU A 53 -5.74 -8.81 -8.98
CA GLU A 53 -6.11 -8.03 -10.16
C GLU A 53 -6.69 -8.86 -11.30
N ARG A 54 -6.39 -10.16 -11.39
CA ARG A 54 -7.09 -11.06 -12.36
C ARG A 54 -8.59 -11.10 -12.21
N ARG A 55 -9.12 -10.69 -11.08
CA ARG A 55 -10.55 -10.78 -10.74
C ARG A 55 -11.26 -9.44 -10.71
N THR A 56 -10.51 -8.35 -10.91
CA THR A 56 -11.04 -6.99 -10.80
C THR A 56 -10.41 -6.07 -11.83
N SER A 57 -11.11 -5.00 -12.19
CA SER A 57 -10.56 -3.84 -12.92
C SER A 57 -9.85 -2.86 -11.98
N GLY A 58 -9.83 -3.10 -10.68
CA GLY A 58 -9.17 -2.27 -9.70
C GLY A 58 -7.67 -2.49 -9.67
N GLU A 59 -6.92 -1.42 -9.37
CA GLU A 59 -5.47 -1.40 -9.35
C GLU A 59 -4.93 -1.41 -7.93
N ILE A 60 -3.97 -2.27 -7.63
CA ILE A 60 -3.34 -2.39 -6.32
C ILE A 60 -1.85 -2.11 -6.43
N ARG A 61 -1.34 -1.20 -5.59
CA ARG A 61 0.09 -0.89 -5.52
C ARG A 61 0.61 -1.02 -4.10
N VAL A 62 1.87 -1.41 -3.99
CA VAL A 62 2.61 -1.42 -2.73
C VAL A 62 3.85 -0.53 -2.88
N SER A 63 4.01 0.41 -1.96
CA SER A 63 5.21 1.22 -1.84
C SER A 63 5.83 1.01 -0.47
N VAL A 64 7.10 0.62 -0.44
CA VAL A 64 7.89 0.45 0.77
C VAL A 64 8.92 1.57 0.81
N SER A 65 8.67 2.56 1.67
CA SER A 65 9.52 3.74 1.75
C SER A 65 10.65 3.56 2.78
N THR A 66 11.77 4.18 2.46
CA THR A 66 12.85 4.42 3.41
C THR A 66 12.41 5.43 4.46
N PHE A 67 13.31 5.73 5.41
CA PHE A 67 13.07 6.77 6.39
C PHE A 67 12.88 8.15 5.73
N PHE A 68 11.91 8.91 6.21
CA PHE A 68 11.72 10.32 5.85
C PHE A 68 11.18 11.10 7.07
N TRP A 69 11.41 12.42 7.08
CA TRP A 69 10.82 13.32 8.05
C TRP A 69 9.45 13.79 7.55
N GLY A 70 8.46 13.82 8.44
CA GLY A 70 7.17 14.39 8.13
C GLY A 70 5.97 13.46 8.32
N ASN A 71 4.85 13.84 7.75
CA ASN A 71 3.58 13.13 7.89
C ASN A 71 3.49 11.99 6.89
N VAL A 72 3.37 10.76 7.40
CA VAL A 72 3.31 9.52 6.60
C VAL A 72 2.14 9.54 5.63
N ARG A 73 0.97 10.01 6.07
CA ARG A 73 -0.23 10.09 5.23
C ARG A 73 -0.01 11.01 4.03
N ARG A 74 0.51 12.22 4.26
CA ARG A 74 0.82 13.16 3.16
C ARG A 74 1.84 12.59 2.18
N THR A 75 2.80 11.84 2.68
CA THR A 75 3.80 11.18 1.81
C THR A 75 3.16 10.06 1.00
N ALA A 76 2.28 9.26 1.61
CA ALA A 76 1.51 8.25 0.89
C ALA A 76 0.60 8.86 -0.18
N GLU A 77 -0.08 9.98 0.11
CA GLU A 77 -0.91 10.72 -0.86
C GLU A 77 -0.10 11.23 -2.04
N ARG A 78 1.12 11.74 -1.79
CA ARG A 78 2.04 12.14 -2.87
C ARG A 78 2.51 10.94 -3.70
N ALA A 79 2.81 9.82 -3.06
CA ALA A 79 3.17 8.59 -3.76
C ALA A 79 2.00 8.09 -4.61
N PHE A 80 0.78 8.12 -4.10
CA PHE A 80 -0.44 7.77 -4.80
C PHE A 80 -0.59 8.59 -6.11
N ALA A 81 -0.48 9.91 -6.02
CA ALA A 81 -0.55 10.80 -7.17
C ALA A 81 0.63 10.60 -8.15
N ARG A 82 1.86 10.46 -7.63
CA ARG A 82 3.06 10.22 -8.45
C ARG A 82 2.95 8.95 -9.27
N MET A 83 2.40 7.89 -8.70
CA MET A 83 2.18 6.61 -9.38
C MET A 83 0.96 6.59 -10.31
N GLY A 84 0.25 7.72 -10.46
CA GLY A 84 -0.91 7.82 -11.35
C GLY A 84 -2.16 7.12 -10.86
N MET A 85 -2.21 6.74 -9.58
CA MET A 85 -3.30 5.96 -9.00
C MET A 85 -4.62 6.74 -8.91
N ASP A 86 -4.55 8.08 -8.96
CA ASP A 86 -5.69 8.99 -9.03
C ASP A 86 -6.27 9.17 -10.44
N ARG A 87 -5.75 8.44 -11.43
CA ARG A 87 -6.11 8.60 -12.85
C ARG A 87 -6.79 7.37 -13.45
N THR A 88 -7.00 6.32 -12.67
CA THR A 88 -7.72 5.14 -13.16
C THR A 88 -9.17 5.47 -13.49
N ALA A 89 -9.72 4.81 -14.51
CA ALA A 89 -11.04 5.13 -15.08
C ALA A 89 -12.17 5.07 -14.05
N GLN A 90 -12.13 4.09 -13.14
CA GLN A 90 -13.17 3.87 -12.13
C GLN A 90 -12.81 4.39 -10.74
N ARG A 91 -11.66 5.06 -10.57
CA ARG A 91 -11.17 5.57 -9.29
C ARG A 91 -11.17 4.48 -8.20
N ASN A 92 -10.71 3.30 -8.57
CA ASN A 92 -10.75 2.06 -7.77
C ASN A 92 -9.36 1.54 -7.39
N SER A 93 -8.39 2.43 -7.30
CA SER A 93 -7.02 2.10 -6.91
C SER A 93 -6.87 1.97 -5.39
N VAL A 94 -5.97 1.08 -4.96
CA VAL A 94 -5.60 0.89 -3.54
C VAL A 94 -4.08 0.89 -3.39
N LEU A 95 -3.57 1.77 -2.53
CA LEU A 95 -2.15 1.85 -2.18
C LEU A 95 -1.89 1.35 -0.76
N PHE A 96 -0.98 0.41 -0.62
CA PHE A 96 -0.36 0.03 0.65
C PHE A 96 1.00 0.71 0.75
N PHE A 97 1.09 1.72 1.61
CA PHE A 97 2.31 2.50 1.82
C PHE A 97 2.93 2.13 3.17
N VAL A 98 4.12 1.52 3.15
CA VAL A 98 4.77 0.98 4.36
C VAL A 98 6.10 1.69 4.62
N VAL A 99 6.32 2.08 5.88
CA VAL A 99 7.56 2.70 6.37
C VAL A 99 8.11 1.86 7.52
N PRO A 100 8.87 0.80 7.24
CA PRO A 100 9.31 -0.15 8.26
C PRO A 100 10.14 0.49 9.38
N SER A 101 11.01 1.45 9.05
CA SER A 101 11.85 2.18 10.02
C SER A 101 11.03 2.95 11.06
N ARG A 102 9.83 3.42 10.69
CA ARG A 102 8.90 4.12 11.58
C ARG A 102 7.82 3.22 12.16
N ARG A 103 7.83 1.93 11.80
CA ARG A 103 6.77 0.98 12.16
C ARG A 103 5.37 1.53 11.89
N THR A 104 5.23 2.18 10.74
CA THR A 104 4.00 2.86 10.34
C THR A 104 3.66 2.46 8.92
N PHE A 105 2.38 2.37 8.63
CA PHE A 105 1.87 2.18 7.29
C PHE A 105 0.57 2.95 7.10
N VAL A 106 0.19 3.15 5.84
CA VAL A 106 -1.06 3.76 5.43
C VAL A 106 -1.66 2.91 4.33
N VAL A 107 -2.97 2.66 4.40
CA VAL A 107 -3.74 2.11 3.30
C VAL A 107 -4.60 3.23 2.74
N LEU A 108 -4.46 3.51 1.44
CA LEU A 108 -5.26 4.51 0.73
C LEU A 108 -6.12 3.80 -0.31
N GLY A 109 -7.44 3.94 -0.21
CA GLY A 109 -8.36 3.61 -1.27
C GLY A 109 -8.84 4.87 -1.98
N ASP A 110 -8.90 4.84 -3.32
CA ASP A 110 -9.44 5.96 -4.10
C ASP A 110 -10.97 6.10 -3.92
N GLN A 111 -11.53 7.18 -4.43
CA GLN A 111 -12.93 7.58 -4.21
C GLN A 111 -13.93 6.48 -4.57
N GLY A 112 -13.73 5.80 -5.70
CA GLY A 112 -14.66 4.78 -6.19
C GLY A 112 -14.74 3.58 -5.25
N ILE A 113 -13.60 3.01 -4.84
CA ILE A 113 -13.60 1.88 -3.90
C ILE A 113 -14.04 2.34 -2.50
N HIS A 114 -13.60 3.52 -2.03
CA HIS A 114 -14.00 4.01 -0.71
C HIS A 114 -15.51 4.20 -0.60
N ALA A 115 -16.16 4.70 -1.64
CA ALA A 115 -17.60 4.93 -1.65
C ALA A 115 -18.41 3.66 -1.38
N VAL A 116 -17.91 2.49 -1.79
CA VAL A 116 -18.62 1.22 -1.65
C VAL A 116 -18.22 0.42 -0.41
N VAL A 117 -16.98 0.52 0.07
CA VAL A 117 -16.52 -0.25 1.24
C VAL A 117 -16.60 0.52 2.55
N GLY A 118 -16.47 1.84 2.51
CA GLY A 118 -16.49 2.71 3.69
C GLY A 118 -15.24 2.63 4.58
N GLN A 119 -15.18 3.50 5.60
CA GLN A 119 -14.01 3.62 6.48
C GLN A 119 -13.80 2.39 7.37
N ALA A 120 -14.88 1.76 7.85
CA ALA A 120 -14.80 0.61 8.74
C ALA A 120 -14.06 -0.58 8.10
N PHE A 121 -14.19 -0.76 6.78
CA PHE A 121 -13.44 -1.78 6.04
C PHE A 121 -11.93 -1.52 6.13
N TRP A 122 -11.50 -0.29 5.83
CA TRP A 122 -10.07 0.08 5.88
C TRP A 122 -9.50 -0.06 7.30
N ASP A 123 -10.27 0.29 8.32
CA ASP A 123 -9.87 0.15 9.71
C ASP A 123 -9.67 -1.33 10.09
N SER A 124 -10.53 -2.22 9.61
CA SER A 124 -10.40 -3.66 9.85
C SER A 124 -9.18 -4.27 9.14
N VAL A 125 -8.92 -3.87 7.89
CA VAL A 125 -7.72 -4.28 7.15
C VAL A 125 -6.46 -3.81 7.86
N ALA A 126 -6.42 -2.54 8.26
CA ALA A 126 -5.30 -1.96 8.98
C ALA A 126 -5.03 -2.65 10.33
N ALA A 127 -6.07 -2.99 11.08
CA ALA A 127 -5.94 -3.71 12.35
C ALA A 127 -5.33 -5.10 12.16
N ALA A 128 -5.79 -5.85 11.15
CA ALA A 128 -5.27 -7.19 10.84
C ALA A 128 -3.81 -7.16 10.33
N MET A 129 -3.47 -6.16 9.50
CA MET A 129 -2.08 -5.92 9.07
C MET A 129 -1.19 -5.55 10.24
N SER A 130 -1.66 -4.66 11.13
CA SER A 130 -0.92 -4.26 12.34
C SER A 130 -0.56 -5.44 13.23
N ALA A 131 -1.47 -6.39 13.40
CA ALA A 131 -1.20 -7.59 14.20
C ALA A 131 -0.01 -8.38 13.64
N ARG A 132 0.04 -8.60 12.31
CA ARG A 132 1.16 -9.28 11.65
C ARG A 132 2.45 -8.46 11.68
N PHE A 133 2.39 -7.17 11.50
CA PHE A 133 3.57 -6.30 11.52
C PHE A 133 4.23 -6.22 12.89
N LYS A 134 3.47 -6.39 13.98
CA LYS A 134 4.01 -6.52 15.34
C LYS A 134 4.93 -7.73 15.46
N ASP A 135 4.58 -8.82 14.79
CA ASP A 135 5.37 -10.05 14.73
C ASP A 135 6.48 -10.00 13.65
N ARG A 136 6.71 -8.81 13.06
CA ARG A 136 7.65 -8.57 11.95
C ARG A 136 7.30 -9.31 10.65
N ASP A 137 6.12 -9.85 10.54
CA ASP A 137 5.61 -10.46 9.31
C ASP A 137 5.04 -9.39 8.36
N PHE A 138 5.94 -8.59 7.78
CA PHE A 138 5.56 -7.52 6.84
C PHE A 138 4.98 -8.10 5.54
N THR A 139 5.59 -9.15 5.02
CA THR A 139 5.11 -9.82 3.81
C THR A 139 3.73 -10.42 4.01
N GLY A 140 3.52 -11.18 5.08
CA GLY A 140 2.21 -11.78 5.39
C GLY A 140 1.13 -10.72 5.65
N GLY A 141 1.48 -9.61 6.31
CA GLY A 141 0.56 -8.50 6.51
C GLY A 141 0.14 -7.82 5.20
N LEU A 142 1.08 -7.60 4.28
CA LEU A 142 0.80 -7.05 2.95
C LEU A 142 -0.04 -8.01 2.10
N VAL A 143 0.35 -9.28 2.04
CA VAL A 143 -0.39 -10.31 1.28
C VAL A 143 -1.84 -10.43 1.79
N TYR A 144 -2.03 -10.39 3.11
CA TYR A 144 -3.37 -10.36 3.69
C TYR A 144 -4.16 -9.12 3.27
N GLY A 145 -3.58 -7.93 3.43
CA GLY A 145 -4.25 -6.68 3.04
C GLY A 145 -4.62 -6.63 1.57
N ILE A 146 -3.73 -7.09 0.69
CA ILE A 146 -3.95 -7.21 -0.75
C ILE A 146 -5.11 -8.17 -1.05
N ALA A 147 -5.16 -9.32 -0.39
CA ALA A 147 -6.24 -10.30 -0.57
C ALA A 147 -7.61 -9.74 -0.16
N GLU A 148 -7.68 -9.04 0.98
CA GLU A 148 -8.91 -8.40 1.45
C GLU A 148 -9.38 -7.28 0.52
N ALA A 149 -8.47 -6.37 0.13
CA ALA A 149 -8.78 -5.31 -0.83
C ALA A 149 -9.19 -5.89 -2.18
N GLY A 150 -8.45 -6.88 -2.69
CA GLY A 150 -8.74 -7.55 -3.94
C GLY A 150 -10.11 -8.25 -3.95
N SER A 151 -10.52 -8.83 -2.83
CA SER A 151 -11.85 -9.43 -2.69
C SER A 151 -12.97 -8.40 -2.82
N ARG A 152 -12.82 -7.23 -2.17
CA ARG A 152 -13.79 -6.15 -2.27
C ARG A 152 -13.78 -5.48 -3.64
N LEU A 153 -12.61 -5.32 -4.22
CA LEU A 153 -12.49 -4.84 -5.60
C LEU A 153 -13.20 -5.78 -6.58
N ALA A 154 -12.98 -7.09 -6.46
CA ALA A 154 -13.65 -8.08 -7.32
C ALA A 154 -15.18 -8.10 -7.17
N GLU A 155 -15.70 -7.80 -5.98
CA GLU A 155 -17.13 -7.71 -5.70
C GLU A 155 -17.79 -6.50 -6.37
N HIS A 156 -17.13 -5.34 -6.31
CA HIS A 156 -17.71 -4.06 -6.77
C HIS A 156 -17.19 -3.60 -8.13
N PHE A 157 -16.02 -4.06 -8.52
CA PHE A 157 -15.35 -3.72 -9.78
C PHE A 157 -14.79 -4.99 -10.43
N PRO A 158 -15.67 -5.90 -10.87
CA PRO A 158 -15.24 -7.15 -11.49
C PRO A 158 -14.44 -6.90 -12.77
N SER A 159 -13.48 -7.78 -13.07
CA SER A 159 -12.72 -7.72 -14.31
C SER A 159 -13.62 -7.82 -15.54
N GLU A 160 -13.37 -6.96 -16.51
CA GLU A 160 -14.07 -6.96 -17.81
C GLU A 160 -13.49 -8.00 -18.80
N GLY A 161 -12.64 -8.88 -18.31
CA GLY A 161 -11.99 -9.92 -19.11
C GLY A 161 -10.87 -9.38 -20.02
N PRO A 162 -10.72 -9.86 -21.27
CA PRO A 162 -9.60 -9.47 -22.14
C PRO A 162 -9.52 -7.98 -22.50
N ARG A 163 -10.54 -7.20 -22.18
CA ARG A 163 -10.59 -5.74 -22.38
C ARG A 163 -10.06 -4.97 -21.18
N ASP A 164 -9.91 -5.65 -20.05
CA ASP A 164 -9.39 -5.07 -18.83
C ASP A 164 -7.87 -4.98 -18.95
N GLN A 165 -7.40 -3.76 -19.15
CA GLN A 165 -5.97 -3.50 -19.23
C GLN A 165 -5.47 -3.16 -17.83
N ASN A 166 -4.43 -3.84 -17.39
CA ASN A 166 -3.67 -3.42 -16.22
C ASN A 166 -3.10 -2.02 -16.50
N GLU A 167 -3.64 -1.02 -15.82
CA GLU A 167 -3.30 0.39 -16.03
C GLU A 167 -1.97 0.77 -15.35
N LEU A 168 -1.57 0.00 -14.31
CA LEU A 168 -0.40 0.28 -13.48
C LEU A 168 0.48 -0.97 -13.30
N PRO A 169 1.82 -0.82 -13.12
CA PRO A 169 2.70 -1.96 -12.90
C PRO A 169 2.50 -2.60 -11.51
N ASP A 170 2.64 -3.93 -11.41
CA ASP A 170 2.45 -4.72 -10.18
C ASP A 170 3.69 -4.79 -9.29
N ASP A 171 4.81 -4.24 -9.75
CA ASP A 171 6.06 -4.26 -9.02
C ASP A 171 6.00 -3.41 -7.74
N VAL A 172 6.63 -3.92 -6.66
CA VAL A 172 6.76 -3.17 -5.42
C VAL A 172 7.64 -1.95 -5.63
N ASP A 173 7.11 -0.76 -5.35
CA ASP A 173 7.87 0.49 -5.36
C ASP A 173 8.71 0.59 -4.07
N PHE A 174 10.03 0.65 -4.21
CA PHE A 174 10.97 0.88 -3.11
C PHE A 174 11.48 2.32 -3.06
N GLY A 175 10.71 3.26 -3.57
CA GLY A 175 11.03 4.69 -3.54
C GLY A 175 12.11 5.07 -4.55
N ASP A 176 12.10 4.46 -5.73
CA ASP A 176 12.94 4.84 -6.86
C ASP A 176 12.34 6.09 -7.52
N ALA A 177 12.78 7.26 -7.08
CA ALA A 177 12.59 8.52 -7.78
C ALA A 177 13.71 9.47 -7.38
#